data_fe674cc9534ed5681dd824fcb5aef20e
#
_entry.id   fe674cc9534ed5681dd824fcb5aef20e
#
_cell.length_a   1.000
_cell.length_b   1.000
_cell.length_c   1.000
_cell.angle_alpha   90.00
_cell.angle_beta   90.00
_cell.angle_gamma   90.00
#
_symmetry.space_group_name_H-M   'P 1'
#
loop_
_entity.id
_entity.type
_entity.pdbx_description
1 polymer ?
#
loop_
_entity_poly.entity_id
_entity_poly.type
_entity_poly.pdbx_seq_one_letter_code
_entity_poly.pdbx_strand_id
1 'polypeptide(L)'
;MSTTATTPSSATPVVPPGRDLVVDLARVFCVLLVVAIHVMMVGVAVDATGAVAVNRPLQEQSWFALSTWAGQIMPLFFVVGGFASATAWAGARRRGADAGDFVRGRLLRLARPAGAVFAVLAIALAVATLLGVDPELRDVVATGVGSPFWFLAAYGITQVLVPVMARLQATRPWATLIVLVVAAVLVDAVRYGTGVTAVGLLNLAFVWLFVQQLGFAYADGRFRRTPRVVLFVVAVVAYAALVPLTSIGPWSDDMLSNLNPPTVPLMVLGVAQICVLSLLHPALSRLMSTPAARAVVFAIGSRGMTIYLWHLPLLIALFGILLVVGGPLPQPSTAAWWWTRLPIWALVIGLACLVSLATARFERPPRALPEGRRRASWWLIGAAAVLAIGPPFDVMHEGLDLRNAIAGAVCLPLAIWLLGRSRPGVPTLEPAATTPGGGFARADEAREG
;
A
#
# COMPACT_ATOMS: atom_id res chain seq x y z
N MET A 1 -35.89 -17.25 -40.88
CA MET A 1 -34.92 -16.26 -40.46
C MET A 1 -34.39 -16.67 -39.09
N SER A 2 -33.29 -17.42 -39.05
CA SER A 2 -32.62 -17.86 -37.81
C SER A 2 -31.64 -16.79 -37.36
N THR A 3 -31.94 -16.12 -36.25
CA THR A 3 -31.02 -15.21 -35.60
C THR A 3 -30.05 -16.03 -34.72
N THR A 4 -28.83 -16.20 -35.21
CA THR A 4 -27.71 -16.73 -34.42
C THR A 4 -27.32 -15.72 -33.35
N ALA A 5 -27.64 -16.04 -32.12
CA ALA A 5 -27.15 -15.31 -30.96
C ALA A 5 -25.63 -15.53 -30.82
N THR A 6 -24.84 -14.52 -31.12
CA THR A 6 -23.40 -14.49 -30.85
C THR A 6 -23.17 -14.41 -29.34
N THR A 7 -22.71 -15.49 -28.75
CA THR A 7 -22.21 -15.56 -27.38
C THR A 7 -21.05 -14.56 -27.21
N PRO A 8 -21.02 -13.70 -26.19
CA PRO A 8 -19.88 -12.81 -25.99
C PRO A 8 -18.65 -13.65 -25.64
N SER A 9 -17.67 -13.63 -26.54
CA SER A 9 -16.34 -14.18 -26.30
C SER A 9 -15.74 -13.56 -25.05
N SER A 10 -15.45 -14.38 -24.04
CA SER A 10 -14.70 -13.99 -22.85
C SER A 10 -13.26 -13.64 -23.24
N ALA A 11 -13.05 -12.42 -23.69
CA ALA A 11 -11.73 -11.92 -24.03
C ALA A 11 -10.82 -12.00 -22.80
N THR A 12 -9.88 -12.94 -22.82
CA THR A 12 -8.83 -13.06 -21.78
C THR A 12 -8.10 -11.70 -21.69
N PRO A 13 -7.94 -11.08 -20.51
CA PRO A 13 -7.28 -9.79 -20.40
C PRO A 13 -5.88 -9.85 -21.00
N VAL A 14 -5.62 -9.02 -22.02
CA VAL A 14 -4.30 -8.91 -22.63
C VAL A 14 -3.32 -8.37 -21.60
N VAL A 15 -2.33 -9.18 -21.21
CA VAL A 15 -1.30 -8.80 -20.25
C VAL A 15 -0.32 -7.86 -20.95
N PRO A 16 -0.12 -6.60 -20.46
CA PRO A 16 0.86 -5.71 -21.04
C PRO A 16 2.27 -6.29 -21.02
N PRO A 17 3.10 -6.08 -22.06
CA PRO A 17 4.48 -6.54 -22.08
C PRO A 17 5.27 -6.03 -20.85
N GLY A 18 6.04 -6.92 -20.22
CA GLY A 18 6.88 -6.59 -19.06
C GLY A 18 6.14 -6.57 -17.70
N ARG A 19 4.87 -6.97 -17.63
CA ARG A 19 4.14 -7.13 -16.35
C ARG A 19 4.52 -8.45 -15.69
N ASP A 20 5.03 -8.37 -14.46
CA ASP A 20 5.33 -9.55 -13.65
C ASP A 20 4.08 -9.98 -12.86
N LEU A 21 3.43 -11.06 -13.32
CA LEU A 21 2.20 -11.58 -12.71
C LEU A 21 2.43 -12.19 -11.33
N VAL A 22 3.66 -12.61 -10.99
CA VAL A 22 4.01 -13.10 -9.65
C VAL A 22 3.97 -11.96 -8.64
N VAL A 23 4.39 -10.76 -9.04
CA VAL A 23 4.27 -9.56 -8.20
C VAL A 23 2.81 -9.18 -7.96
N ASP A 24 1.96 -9.29 -9.00
CA ASP A 24 0.52 -9.06 -8.83
C ASP A 24 -0.11 -10.09 -7.89
N LEU A 25 0.26 -11.37 -8.01
CA LEU A 25 -0.18 -12.44 -7.12
C LEU A 25 0.27 -12.16 -5.68
N ALA A 26 1.55 -11.83 -5.48
CA ALA A 26 2.08 -11.52 -4.14
C ALA A 26 1.36 -10.33 -3.50
N ARG A 27 1.04 -9.29 -4.26
CA ARG A 27 0.25 -8.15 -3.77
C ARG A 27 -1.15 -8.55 -3.34
N VAL A 28 -1.85 -9.36 -4.14
CA VAL A 28 -3.19 -9.87 -3.80
C VAL A 28 -3.12 -10.77 -2.58
N PHE A 29 -2.15 -11.68 -2.51
CA PHE A 29 -1.91 -12.53 -1.35
C PHE A 29 -1.73 -11.69 -0.07
N CYS A 30 -0.90 -10.64 -0.12
CA CYS A 30 -0.70 -9.75 1.04
C CYS A 30 -2.02 -9.10 1.49
N VAL A 31 -2.83 -8.57 0.58
CA VAL A 31 -4.12 -7.95 0.94
C VAL A 31 -5.07 -8.97 1.57
N LEU A 32 -5.20 -10.15 0.98
CA LEU A 32 -6.08 -11.21 1.50
C LEU A 32 -5.65 -11.73 2.87
N LEU A 33 -4.33 -11.86 3.08
CA LEU A 33 -3.78 -12.31 4.35
C LEU A 33 -3.92 -11.24 5.44
N VAL A 34 -3.75 -9.95 5.13
CA VAL A 34 -4.03 -8.86 6.08
C VAL A 34 -5.47 -8.92 6.56
N VAL A 35 -6.44 -9.09 5.65
CA VAL A 35 -7.85 -9.21 6.03
C VAL A 35 -8.08 -10.45 6.89
N ALA A 36 -7.46 -11.60 6.54
CA ALA A 36 -7.58 -12.83 7.32
C ALA A 36 -7.04 -12.65 8.75
N ILE A 37 -5.86 -12.05 8.90
CA ILE A 37 -5.25 -11.77 10.20
C ILE A 37 -6.17 -10.87 11.04
N HIS A 38 -6.69 -9.78 10.49
CA HIS A 38 -7.59 -8.88 11.21
C HIS A 38 -8.91 -9.56 11.62
N VAL A 39 -9.48 -10.42 10.76
CA VAL A 39 -10.67 -11.23 11.12
C VAL A 39 -10.38 -12.19 12.27
N MET A 40 -9.17 -12.75 12.34
CA MET A 40 -8.74 -13.63 13.44
C MET A 40 -8.29 -12.86 14.69
N MET A 41 -8.01 -11.56 14.59
CA MET A 41 -7.63 -10.71 15.72
C MET A 41 -8.83 -10.06 16.42
N VAL A 42 -10.02 -10.06 15.81
CA VAL A 42 -11.21 -9.44 16.38
C VAL A 42 -12.11 -10.51 16.99
N GLY A 43 -12.11 -10.61 18.32
CA GLY A 43 -13.06 -11.39 19.12
C GLY A 43 -14.09 -10.47 19.76
N VAL A 44 -15.37 -10.75 19.54
CA VAL A 44 -16.49 -10.03 20.18
C VAL A 44 -17.34 -11.06 20.92
N ALA A 45 -17.62 -10.81 22.17
CA ALA A 45 -18.49 -11.62 23.02
C ALA A 45 -19.39 -10.72 23.87
N VAL A 46 -20.49 -11.28 24.34
CA VAL A 46 -21.31 -10.65 25.37
C VAL A 46 -21.06 -11.43 26.66
N ASP A 47 -20.70 -10.74 27.72
CA ASP A 47 -20.46 -11.37 29.02
C ASP A 47 -21.77 -11.68 29.76
N ALA A 48 -21.65 -12.28 30.94
CA ALA A 48 -22.82 -12.65 31.77
C ALA A 48 -23.63 -11.45 32.26
N THR A 49 -23.07 -10.24 32.21
CA THR A 49 -23.75 -8.99 32.59
C THR A 49 -24.46 -8.30 31.43
N GLY A 50 -24.27 -8.83 30.20
CA GLY A 50 -24.76 -8.22 28.97
C GLY A 50 -23.80 -7.17 28.38
N ALA A 51 -22.62 -6.98 28.96
CA ALA A 51 -21.63 -6.07 28.44
C ALA A 51 -20.86 -6.67 27.26
N VAL A 52 -20.52 -5.83 26.27
CA VAL A 52 -19.74 -6.24 25.10
C VAL A 52 -18.27 -6.27 25.46
N ALA A 53 -17.67 -7.46 25.38
CA ALA A 53 -16.24 -7.68 25.53
C ALA A 53 -15.56 -7.82 24.17
N VAL A 54 -14.45 -7.09 23.97
CA VAL A 54 -13.61 -7.18 22.78
C VAL A 54 -12.25 -7.70 23.19
N ASN A 55 -11.80 -8.79 22.58
CA ASN A 55 -10.51 -9.42 22.83
C ASN A 55 -9.78 -9.75 21.53
N ARG A 56 -8.54 -10.25 21.65
CA ARG A 56 -7.65 -10.52 20.52
C ARG A 56 -7.23 -11.99 20.46
N PRO A 57 -8.13 -12.91 20.13
CA PRO A 57 -7.93 -14.35 20.26
C PRO A 57 -6.70 -14.89 19.56
N LEU A 58 -6.33 -14.32 18.39
CA LEU A 58 -5.13 -14.73 17.66
C LEU A 58 -3.85 -14.39 18.44
N GLN A 59 -3.80 -13.20 19.07
CA GLN A 59 -2.63 -12.75 19.82
C GLN A 59 -2.44 -13.49 21.15
N GLU A 60 -3.50 -14.10 21.68
CA GLU A 60 -3.49 -14.88 22.91
C GLU A 60 -2.88 -16.29 22.72
N GLN A 61 -2.66 -16.71 21.47
CA GLN A 61 -2.10 -18.03 21.18
C GLN A 61 -0.60 -18.07 21.47
N SER A 62 -0.12 -19.10 22.14
CA SER A 62 1.31 -19.26 22.51
C SER A 62 2.24 -19.31 21.30
N TRP A 63 1.75 -19.74 20.13
CA TRP A 63 2.51 -19.80 18.86
C TRP A 63 2.45 -18.52 18.05
N PHE A 64 1.69 -17.51 18.50
CA PHE A 64 1.43 -16.30 17.72
C PHE A 64 2.70 -15.55 17.37
N ALA A 65 3.55 -15.23 18.35
CA ALA A 65 4.78 -14.47 18.12
C ALA A 65 5.64 -15.12 17.01
N LEU A 66 5.89 -16.43 17.10
CA LEU A 66 6.67 -17.14 16.08
C LEU A 66 5.97 -17.15 14.71
N SER A 67 4.63 -17.28 14.69
CA SER A 67 3.87 -17.27 13.44
C SER A 67 3.95 -15.92 12.71
N THR A 68 4.19 -14.82 13.42
CA THR A 68 4.37 -13.50 12.83
C THR A 68 5.63 -13.39 11.97
N TRP A 69 6.63 -14.27 12.14
CA TRP A 69 7.82 -14.28 11.29
C TRP A 69 7.48 -14.69 9.83
N ALA A 70 6.45 -15.47 9.63
CA ALA A 70 5.91 -15.79 8.31
C ALA A 70 4.70 -14.88 7.95
N GLY A 71 3.84 -14.60 8.94
CA GLY A 71 2.59 -13.88 8.76
C GLY A 71 2.73 -12.36 8.67
N GLN A 72 3.83 -11.77 9.15
CA GLN A 72 4.07 -10.33 9.02
C GLN A 72 4.52 -10.00 7.58
N ILE A 73 3.54 -9.82 6.72
CA ILE A 73 3.74 -9.65 5.27
C ILE A 73 3.92 -8.21 4.83
N MET A 74 3.90 -7.24 5.75
CA MET A 74 4.03 -5.84 5.35
C MET A 74 5.38 -5.54 4.70
N PRO A 75 6.53 -6.13 5.12
CA PRO A 75 7.75 -5.97 4.35
C PRO A 75 7.62 -6.48 2.92
N LEU A 76 7.02 -7.65 2.69
CA LEU A 76 6.77 -8.16 1.33
C LEU A 76 5.86 -7.20 0.53
N PHE A 77 4.84 -6.62 1.17
CA PHE A 77 3.95 -5.66 0.52
C PHE A 77 4.71 -4.41 0.05
N PHE A 78 5.63 -3.87 0.87
CA PHE A 78 6.48 -2.74 0.47
C PHE A 78 7.52 -3.10 -0.58
N VAL A 79 8.05 -4.32 -0.59
CA VAL A 79 8.90 -4.84 -1.69
C VAL A 79 8.13 -4.84 -3.01
N VAL A 80 6.94 -5.44 -3.02
CA VAL A 80 6.06 -5.50 -4.20
C VAL A 80 5.63 -4.09 -4.63
N GLY A 81 5.34 -3.22 -3.67
CA GLY A 81 5.07 -1.80 -3.89
C GLY A 81 6.26 -1.07 -4.52
N GLY A 82 7.47 -1.39 -4.08
CA GLY A 82 8.74 -0.88 -4.64
C GLY A 82 8.91 -1.27 -6.11
N PHE A 83 8.74 -2.55 -6.44
CA PHE A 83 8.76 -3.01 -7.83
C PHE A 83 7.73 -2.27 -8.70
N ALA A 84 6.48 -2.19 -8.24
CA ALA A 84 5.42 -1.50 -8.95
C ALA A 84 5.70 0.01 -9.11
N SER A 85 6.35 0.61 -8.14
CA SER A 85 6.72 2.04 -8.18
C SER A 85 7.89 2.30 -9.12
N ALA A 86 8.93 1.44 -9.10
CA ALA A 86 10.06 1.52 -10.01
C ALA A 86 9.62 1.39 -11.47
N THR A 87 8.82 0.37 -11.78
CA THR A 87 8.31 0.13 -13.14
C THR A 87 7.38 1.25 -13.62
N ALA A 88 6.50 1.74 -12.74
CA ALA A 88 5.61 2.85 -13.06
C ALA A 88 6.37 4.17 -13.27
N TRP A 89 7.41 4.44 -12.47
CA TRP A 89 8.28 5.61 -12.63
C TRP A 89 9.07 5.55 -13.94
N ALA A 90 9.68 4.41 -14.24
CA ALA A 90 10.36 4.20 -15.51
C ALA A 90 9.42 4.40 -16.71
N GLY A 91 8.19 3.88 -16.64
CA GLY A 91 7.16 4.10 -17.66
C GLY A 91 6.73 5.57 -17.78
N ALA A 92 6.58 6.27 -16.66
CA ALA A 92 6.23 7.70 -16.64
C ALA A 92 7.32 8.56 -17.29
N ARG A 93 8.58 8.29 -16.95
CA ARG A 93 9.73 8.98 -17.57
C ARG A 93 9.81 8.77 -19.08
N ARG A 94 9.57 7.54 -19.55
CA ARG A 94 9.55 7.27 -21.02
C ARG A 94 8.47 8.05 -21.74
N ARG A 95 7.39 8.44 -21.05
CA ARG A 95 6.33 9.31 -21.58
C ARG A 95 6.56 10.80 -21.32
N GLY A 96 7.76 11.20 -20.88
CA GLY A 96 8.10 12.60 -20.64
C GLY A 96 7.56 13.20 -19.32
N ALA A 97 6.96 12.38 -18.44
CA ALA A 97 6.50 12.87 -17.14
C ALA A 97 7.67 13.23 -16.22
N ASP A 98 7.54 14.32 -15.49
CA ASP A 98 8.49 14.70 -14.45
C ASP A 98 8.16 14.08 -13.08
N ALA A 99 9.03 14.35 -12.10
CA ALA A 99 8.86 13.86 -10.75
C ALA A 99 7.60 14.42 -10.07
N GLY A 100 7.26 15.68 -10.32
CA GLY A 100 6.07 16.31 -9.76
C GLY A 100 4.78 15.69 -10.26
N ASP A 101 4.69 15.43 -11.57
CA ASP A 101 3.53 14.79 -12.18
C ASP A 101 3.35 13.37 -11.66
N PHE A 102 4.45 12.66 -11.48
CA PHE A 102 4.41 11.30 -10.91
C PHE A 102 3.91 11.31 -9.46
N VAL A 103 4.51 12.14 -8.60
CA VAL A 103 4.12 12.26 -7.18
C VAL A 103 2.66 12.71 -7.06
N ARG A 104 2.25 13.72 -7.84
CA ARG A 104 0.85 14.14 -7.93
C ARG A 104 -0.08 12.98 -8.22
N GLY A 105 0.24 12.17 -9.24
CA GLY A 105 -0.55 11.01 -9.60
C GLY A 105 -0.64 9.96 -8.49
N ARG A 106 0.43 9.77 -7.72
CA ARG A 106 0.49 8.86 -6.57
C ARG A 106 -0.35 9.36 -5.40
N LEU A 107 -0.19 10.63 -5.03
CA LEU A 107 -0.97 11.24 -3.96
C LEU A 107 -2.47 11.22 -4.26
N LEU A 108 -2.90 11.51 -5.50
CA LEU A 108 -4.31 11.44 -5.89
C LEU A 108 -4.89 10.02 -5.77
N ARG A 109 -4.11 9.00 -6.10
CA ARG A 109 -4.54 7.59 -5.96
C ARG A 109 -4.70 7.17 -4.50
N LEU A 110 -3.93 7.78 -3.59
CA LEU A 110 -4.02 7.54 -2.15
C LEU A 110 -5.16 8.34 -1.52
N ALA A 111 -5.19 9.65 -1.78
CA ALA A 111 -6.10 10.58 -1.11
C ALA A 111 -7.58 10.37 -1.48
N ARG A 112 -7.88 10.00 -2.75
CA ARG A 112 -9.27 9.84 -3.19
C ARG A 112 -10.03 8.74 -2.46
N PRO A 113 -9.57 7.47 -2.42
CA PRO A 113 -10.27 6.43 -1.67
C PRO A 113 -10.20 6.65 -0.16
N ALA A 114 -9.07 7.15 0.36
CA ALA A 114 -8.93 7.45 1.78
C ALA A 114 -9.90 8.55 2.24
N GLY A 115 -10.07 9.63 1.45
CA GLY A 115 -11.02 10.69 1.79
C GLY A 115 -12.47 10.21 1.91
N ALA A 116 -12.87 9.25 1.08
CA ALA A 116 -14.20 8.65 1.17
C ALA A 116 -14.39 7.87 2.49
N VAL A 117 -13.36 7.10 2.90
CA VAL A 117 -13.40 6.35 4.16
C VAL A 117 -13.41 7.29 5.37
N PHE A 118 -12.53 8.30 5.39
CA PHE A 118 -12.52 9.28 6.48
C PHE A 118 -13.83 10.04 6.61
N ALA A 119 -14.49 10.38 5.50
CA ALA A 119 -15.81 11.02 5.53
C ALA A 119 -16.87 10.10 6.15
N VAL A 120 -16.88 8.82 5.79
CA VAL A 120 -17.80 7.85 6.38
C VAL A 120 -17.52 7.63 7.86
N LEU A 121 -16.25 7.52 8.25
CA LEU A 121 -15.86 7.36 9.65
C LEU A 121 -16.22 8.60 10.50
N ALA A 122 -16.01 9.81 9.97
CA ALA A 122 -16.39 11.04 10.64
C ALA A 122 -17.93 11.10 10.89
N ILE A 123 -18.72 10.73 9.89
CA ILE A 123 -20.17 10.66 10.02
C ILE A 123 -20.57 9.58 11.04
N ALA A 124 -19.98 8.38 10.94
CA ALA A 124 -20.29 7.28 11.84
C ALA A 124 -19.98 7.61 13.31
N LEU A 125 -18.80 8.21 13.58
CA LEU A 125 -18.39 8.63 14.92
C LEU A 125 -19.25 9.80 15.44
N ALA A 126 -19.62 10.76 14.58
CA ALA A 126 -20.53 11.83 14.95
C ALA A 126 -21.93 11.29 15.32
N VAL A 127 -22.48 10.38 14.51
CA VAL A 127 -23.77 9.74 14.80
C VAL A 127 -23.69 8.92 16.09
N ALA A 128 -22.65 8.12 16.31
CA ALA A 128 -22.46 7.35 17.54
C ALA A 128 -22.39 8.26 18.77
N THR A 129 -21.73 9.42 18.65
CA THR A 129 -21.66 10.43 19.73
C THR A 129 -23.04 11.04 20.01
N LEU A 130 -23.79 11.40 18.96
CA LEU A 130 -25.13 12.00 19.10
C LEU A 130 -26.15 11.01 19.68
N LEU A 131 -26.03 9.73 19.37
CA LEU A 131 -26.88 8.66 19.91
C LEU A 131 -26.48 8.24 21.33
N GLY A 132 -25.45 8.85 21.93
CA GLY A 132 -25.02 8.55 23.29
C GLY A 132 -24.36 7.17 23.44
N VAL A 133 -23.76 6.64 22.37
CA VAL A 133 -22.98 5.39 22.49
C VAL A 133 -21.88 5.57 23.55
N ASP A 134 -21.76 4.56 24.39
CA ASP A 134 -20.75 4.56 25.47
C ASP A 134 -19.38 4.99 24.98
N PRO A 135 -18.72 5.96 25.63
CA PRO A 135 -17.43 6.49 25.18
C PRO A 135 -16.31 5.44 25.10
N GLU A 136 -16.25 4.51 26.07
CA GLU A 136 -15.21 3.47 26.11
C GLU A 136 -15.39 2.48 24.95
N LEU A 137 -16.61 2.03 24.71
CA LEU A 137 -16.92 1.18 23.56
C LEU A 137 -16.61 1.88 22.24
N ARG A 138 -16.97 3.16 22.11
CA ARG A 138 -16.68 3.95 20.92
C ARG A 138 -15.18 4.07 20.67
N ASP A 139 -14.36 4.31 21.70
CA ASP A 139 -12.92 4.46 21.59
C ASP A 139 -12.23 3.13 21.24
N VAL A 140 -12.69 2.01 21.81
CA VAL A 140 -12.21 0.65 21.46
C VAL A 140 -12.50 0.35 19.98
N VAL A 141 -13.73 0.62 19.53
CA VAL A 141 -14.16 0.42 18.14
C VAL A 141 -13.36 1.32 17.18
N ALA A 142 -13.23 2.61 17.51
CA ALA A 142 -12.51 3.57 16.69
C ALA A 142 -11.03 3.21 16.57
N THR A 143 -10.37 2.85 17.66
CA THR A 143 -8.97 2.38 17.66
C THR A 143 -8.81 1.14 16.77
N GLY A 144 -9.73 0.20 16.86
CA GLY A 144 -9.74 -0.99 16.01
C GLY A 144 -9.83 -0.63 14.52
N VAL A 145 -10.81 0.22 14.15
CA VAL A 145 -11.00 0.70 12.75
C VAL A 145 -9.79 1.51 12.26
N GLY A 146 -9.20 2.33 13.15
CA GLY A 146 -8.08 3.20 12.83
C GLY A 146 -6.76 2.46 12.65
N SER A 147 -6.64 1.25 13.20
CA SER A 147 -5.36 0.54 13.25
C SER A 147 -4.65 0.37 11.89
N PRO A 148 -5.30 0.18 10.72
CA PRO A 148 -4.58 0.05 9.45
C PRO A 148 -4.09 1.36 8.83
N PHE A 149 -4.51 2.53 9.34
CA PHE A 149 -4.17 3.81 8.68
C PHE A 149 -2.68 4.15 8.74
N TRP A 150 -1.91 3.54 9.68
CA TRP A 150 -0.44 3.67 9.68
C TRP A 150 0.16 3.36 8.30
N PHE A 151 -0.40 2.37 7.60
CA PHE A 151 0.07 2.00 6.27
C PHE A 151 -0.09 3.12 5.24
N LEU A 152 -1.20 3.90 5.30
CA LEU A 152 -1.40 5.02 4.39
C LEU A 152 -0.32 6.09 4.59
N ALA A 153 0.05 6.37 5.84
CA ALA A 153 1.11 7.31 6.16
C ALA A 153 2.46 6.81 5.62
N ALA A 154 2.86 5.59 5.98
CA ALA A 154 4.10 4.97 5.55
C ALA A 154 4.19 4.84 4.02
N TYR A 155 3.11 4.36 3.40
CA TYR A 155 3.05 4.21 1.94
C TYR A 155 3.07 5.58 1.24
N GLY A 156 2.37 6.58 1.78
CA GLY A 156 2.40 7.96 1.28
C GLY A 156 3.82 8.51 1.25
N ILE A 157 4.57 8.40 2.36
CA ILE A 157 5.98 8.81 2.47
C ILE A 157 6.82 8.12 1.38
N THR A 158 6.71 6.79 1.26
CA THR A 158 7.49 6.04 0.28
C THR A 158 7.14 6.40 -1.16
N GLN A 159 5.85 6.71 -1.47
CA GLN A 159 5.42 7.11 -2.82
C GLN A 159 5.91 8.51 -3.23
N VAL A 160 5.94 9.45 -2.29
CA VAL A 160 6.49 10.80 -2.53
C VAL A 160 7.98 10.73 -2.87
N LEU A 161 8.72 9.82 -2.22
CA LEU A 161 10.17 9.69 -2.37
C LEU A 161 10.59 8.79 -3.54
N VAL A 162 9.67 8.15 -4.27
CA VAL A 162 9.99 7.27 -5.43
C VAL A 162 10.98 7.88 -6.42
N PRO A 163 10.82 9.14 -6.90
CA PRO A 163 11.76 9.70 -7.89
C PRO A 163 13.19 9.82 -7.34
N VAL A 164 13.33 10.20 -6.06
CA VAL A 164 14.63 10.32 -5.37
C VAL A 164 15.24 8.94 -5.19
N MET A 165 14.47 7.99 -4.64
CA MET A 165 14.93 6.63 -4.38
C MET A 165 15.31 5.89 -5.67
N ALA A 166 14.57 6.11 -6.78
CA ALA A 166 14.91 5.57 -8.09
C ALA A 166 16.24 6.14 -8.64
N ARG A 167 16.50 7.44 -8.40
CA ARG A 167 17.80 8.04 -8.75
C ARG A 167 18.93 7.44 -7.93
N LEU A 168 18.74 7.30 -6.63
CA LEU A 168 19.73 6.69 -5.73
C LEU A 168 19.97 5.21 -6.08
N GLN A 169 18.94 4.47 -6.44
CA GLN A 169 19.05 3.10 -6.94
C GLN A 169 19.96 3.01 -8.18
N ALA A 170 19.79 3.95 -9.12
CA ALA A 170 20.55 3.96 -10.36
C ALA A 170 22.02 4.38 -10.16
N THR A 171 22.31 5.24 -9.18
CA THR A 171 23.65 5.85 -9.01
C THR A 171 24.46 5.22 -7.88
N ARG A 172 23.84 4.92 -6.73
CA ARG A 172 24.53 4.46 -5.51
C ARG A 172 23.70 3.43 -4.73
N PRO A 173 23.29 2.29 -5.34
CA PRO A 173 22.33 1.37 -4.72
C PRO A 173 22.78 0.82 -3.38
N TRP A 174 24.06 0.41 -3.26
CA TRP A 174 24.60 -0.16 -2.02
C TRP A 174 24.76 0.88 -0.91
N ALA A 175 25.25 2.08 -1.26
CA ALA A 175 25.38 3.16 -0.28
C ALA A 175 24.00 3.57 0.25
N THR A 176 22.96 3.59 -0.61
CA THR A 176 21.60 3.89 -0.20
C THR A 176 21.08 2.86 0.81
N LEU A 177 21.26 1.56 0.55
CA LEU A 177 20.85 0.51 1.49
C LEU A 177 21.59 0.63 2.83
N ILE A 178 22.92 0.84 2.78
CA ILE A 178 23.73 0.98 4.00
C ILE A 178 23.29 2.20 4.82
N VAL A 179 23.09 3.35 4.19
CA VAL A 179 22.62 4.58 4.88
C VAL A 179 21.27 4.34 5.54
N LEU A 180 20.32 3.69 4.86
CA LEU A 180 19.01 3.40 5.41
C LEU A 180 19.09 2.43 6.61
N VAL A 181 19.95 1.41 6.54
CA VAL A 181 20.20 0.49 7.67
C VAL A 181 20.82 1.24 8.84
N VAL A 182 21.90 2.00 8.60
CA VAL A 182 22.58 2.76 9.66
C VAL A 182 21.61 3.75 10.32
N ALA A 183 20.83 4.48 9.52
CA ALA A 183 19.84 5.42 10.04
C ALA A 183 18.78 4.71 10.90
N ALA A 184 18.26 3.56 10.43
CA ALA A 184 17.26 2.80 11.19
C ALA A 184 17.83 2.26 12.51
N VAL A 185 19.06 1.74 12.50
CA VAL A 185 19.74 1.26 13.71
C VAL A 185 19.98 2.40 14.70
N LEU A 186 20.42 3.57 14.22
CA LEU A 186 20.63 4.75 15.07
C LEU A 186 19.32 5.23 15.71
N VAL A 187 18.21 5.25 14.94
CA VAL A 187 16.89 5.59 15.46
C VAL A 187 16.46 4.61 16.57
N ASP A 188 16.60 3.31 16.32
CA ASP A 188 16.29 2.29 17.34
C ASP A 188 17.20 2.43 18.57
N ALA A 189 18.51 2.65 18.38
CA ALA A 189 19.46 2.83 19.48
C ALA A 189 19.11 4.05 20.35
N VAL A 190 18.76 5.17 19.73
CA VAL A 190 18.30 6.38 20.46
C VAL A 190 16.97 6.11 21.18
N ARG A 191 15.99 5.50 20.49
CA ARG A 191 14.70 5.18 21.06
C ARG A 191 14.81 4.30 22.31
N TYR A 192 15.53 3.19 22.20
CA TYR A 192 15.68 2.25 23.32
C TYR A 192 16.64 2.77 24.41
N GLY A 193 17.66 3.54 24.03
CA GLY A 193 18.61 4.12 24.99
C GLY A 193 18.03 5.29 25.80
N THR A 194 17.12 6.09 25.21
CA THR A 194 16.52 7.25 25.88
C THR A 194 15.10 7.00 26.39
N GLY A 195 14.42 5.95 25.94
CA GLY A 195 13.00 5.70 26.21
C GLY A 195 12.02 6.61 25.44
N VAL A 196 12.52 7.49 24.56
CA VAL A 196 11.69 8.42 23.77
C VAL A 196 11.12 7.70 22.55
N THR A 197 9.91 7.17 22.71
CA THR A 197 9.22 6.36 21.68
C THR A 197 8.97 7.13 20.37
N ALA A 198 8.73 8.44 20.44
CA ALA A 198 8.46 9.30 19.29
C ALA A 198 9.62 9.34 18.28
N VAL A 199 10.89 9.16 18.73
CA VAL A 199 12.05 9.07 17.85
C VAL A 199 11.90 7.89 16.89
N GLY A 200 11.31 6.78 17.32
CA GLY A 200 11.05 5.60 16.49
C GLY A 200 10.18 5.88 15.26
N LEU A 201 9.38 6.96 15.26
CA LEU A 201 8.55 7.35 14.10
C LEU A 201 9.39 7.72 12.86
N LEU A 202 10.65 8.11 13.03
CA LEU A 202 11.57 8.33 11.90
C LEU A 202 11.80 7.04 11.08
N ASN A 203 11.68 5.90 11.72
CA ASN A 203 11.79 4.60 11.06
C ASN A 203 10.63 4.29 10.10
N LEU A 204 9.50 5.03 10.15
CA LEU A 204 8.49 5.00 9.09
C LEU A 204 9.09 5.35 7.72
N ALA A 205 10.10 6.21 7.69
CA ALA A 205 10.85 6.49 6.47
C ALA A 205 11.94 5.43 6.23
N PHE A 206 12.87 5.26 7.17
CA PHE A 206 14.08 4.51 6.93
C PHE A 206 13.83 3.01 6.69
N VAL A 207 12.99 2.37 7.50
CA VAL A 207 12.68 0.95 7.36
C VAL A 207 11.90 0.70 6.06
N TRP A 208 10.84 1.48 5.81
CA TRP A 208 10.01 1.23 4.62
C TRP A 208 10.67 1.65 3.31
N LEU A 209 11.53 2.67 3.31
CA LEU A 209 12.35 3.00 2.14
C LEU A 209 13.39 1.92 1.86
N PHE A 210 14.00 1.32 2.89
CA PHE A 210 14.90 0.18 2.69
C PHE A 210 14.16 -0.98 2.01
N VAL A 211 13.02 -1.36 2.55
CA VAL A 211 12.23 -2.47 2.01
C VAL A 211 11.72 -2.16 0.59
N GLN A 212 11.30 -0.91 0.34
CA GLN A 212 10.95 -0.44 -1.01
C GLN A 212 12.15 -0.55 -1.98
N GLN A 213 13.36 -0.25 -1.50
CA GLN A 213 14.58 -0.32 -2.30
C GLN A 213 14.94 -1.75 -2.72
N LEU A 214 14.62 -2.75 -1.88
CA LEU A 214 14.69 -4.15 -2.29
C LEU A 214 13.78 -4.44 -3.49
N GLY A 215 12.58 -3.85 -3.51
CA GLY A 215 11.67 -3.92 -4.65
C GLY A 215 12.22 -3.27 -5.91
N PHE A 216 12.95 -2.16 -5.79
CA PHE A 216 13.65 -1.53 -6.93
C PHE A 216 14.76 -2.43 -7.45
N ALA A 217 15.56 -3.04 -6.55
CA ALA A 217 16.58 -4.00 -6.92
C ALA A 217 16.00 -5.26 -7.61
N TYR A 218 14.79 -5.67 -7.21
CA TYR A 218 14.06 -6.74 -7.88
C TYR A 218 13.62 -6.31 -9.30
N ALA A 219 13.14 -5.08 -9.48
CA ALA A 219 12.79 -4.52 -10.79
C ALA A 219 14.00 -4.43 -11.74
N ASP A 220 15.19 -4.15 -11.21
CA ASP A 220 16.45 -4.17 -11.95
C ASP A 220 16.91 -5.60 -12.33
N GLY A 221 16.19 -6.62 -11.90
CA GLY A 221 16.50 -8.02 -12.20
C GLY A 221 17.68 -8.60 -11.38
N ARG A 222 18.12 -7.94 -10.31
CA ARG A 222 19.23 -8.42 -9.47
C ARG A 222 18.93 -9.79 -8.89
N PHE A 223 17.78 -9.98 -8.29
CA PHE A 223 17.35 -11.25 -7.70
C PHE A 223 17.22 -12.38 -8.73
N ARG A 224 16.84 -12.07 -9.97
CA ARG A 224 16.76 -13.07 -11.06
C ARG A 224 18.16 -13.52 -11.54
N ARG A 225 19.18 -12.66 -11.41
CA ARG A 225 20.56 -12.98 -11.77
C ARG A 225 21.32 -13.66 -10.63
N THR A 226 20.80 -13.59 -9.40
CA THR A 226 21.42 -14.20 -8.23
C THR A 226 21.18 -15.72 -8.24
N PRO A 227 22.20 -16.57 -8.05
CA PRO A 227 22.04 -18.01 -7.96
C PRO A 227 21.04 -18.41 -6.88
N ARG A 228 20.23 -19.43 -7.13
CA ARG A 228 19.18 -19.87 -6.18
C ARG A 228 19.75 -20.31 -4.84
N VAL A 229 20.93 -20.93 -4.84
CA VAL A 229 21.62 -21.31 -3.59
C VAL A 229 21.94 -20.08 -2.74
N VAL A 230 22.41 -18.99 -3.36
CA VAL A 230 22.70 -17.74 -2.65
C VAL A 230 21.41 -17.14 -2.07
N LEU A 231 20.31 -17.11 -2.85
CA LEU A 231 19.00 -16.65 -2.36
C LEU A 231 18.52 -17.49 -1.18
N PHE A 232 18.68 -18.81 -1.25
CA PHE A 232 18.31 -19.70 -0.17
C PHE A 232 19.16 -19.45 1.09
N VAL A 233 20.50 -19.39 0.95
CA VAL A 233 21.39 -19.09 2.06
C VAL A 233 21.08 -17.75 2.70
N VAL A 234 20.87 -16.69 1.89
CA VAL A 234 20.51 -15.37 2.41
C VAL A 234 19.16 -15.40 3.15
N ALA A 235 18.16 -16.11 2.64
CA ALA A 235 16.89 -16.26 3.33
C ALA A 235 17.05 -16.96 4.69
N VAL A 236 17.80 -18.08 4.73
CA VAL A 236 18.08 -18.82 5.96
C VAL A 236 18.85 -17.96 6.97
N VAL A 237 19.91 -17.28 6.52
CA VAL A 237 20.72 -16.41 7.37
C VAL A 237 19.88 -15.24 7.91
N ALA A 238 19.01 -14.65 7.08
CA ALA A 238 18.12 -13.57 7.50
C ALA A 238 17.12 -14.04 8.57
N TYR A 239 16.46 -15.18 8.38
CA TYR A 239 15.60 -15.75 9.43
C TYR A 239 16.37 -16.14 10.68
N ALA A 240 17.56 -16.74 10.54
CA ALA A 240 18.42 -17.08 11.68
C ALA A 240 18.89 -15.84 12.45
N ALA A 241 19.15 -14.73 11.76
CA ALA A 241 19.53 -13.46 12.38
C ALA A 241 18.42 -12.82 13.22
N LEU A 242 17.15 -13.12 12.92
CA LEU A 242 16.04 -12.66 13.77
C LEU A 242 16.10 -13.26 15.18
N VAL A 243 16.63 -14.49 15.32
CA VAL A 243 16.74 -15.14 16.64
C VAL A 243 17.57 -14.31 17.63
N PRO A 244 18.85 -14.00 17.39
CA PRO A 244 19.62 -13.17 18.33
C PRO A 244 19.09 -11.73 18.41
N LEU A 245 18.53 -11.18 17.35
CA LEU A 245 17.94 -9.83 17.38
C LEU A 245 16.78 -9.77 18.39
N THR A 246 15.92 -10.76 18.44
CA THR A 246 14.73 -10.75 19.29
C THR A 246 14.94 -11.41 20.66
N SER A 247 15.96 -12.29 20.83
CA SER A 247 16.23 -12.95 22.12
C SER A 247 17.25 -12.23 22.99
N ILE A 248 18.18 -11.48 22.37
CA ILE A 248 19.24 -10.76 23.08
C ILE A 248 19.06 -9.25 22.90
N GLY A 249 18.60 -8.82 21.73
CA GLY A 249 18.35 -7.42 21.39
C GLY A 249 17.10 -6.85 22.06
N PRO A 250 16.85 -5.54 21.89
CA PRO A 250 15.71 -4.86 22.51
C PRO A 250 14.39 -5.06 21.76
N TRP A 251 14.40 -5.81 20.65
CA TRP A 251 13.25 -5.99 19.76
C TRP A 251 12.38 -7.18 20.18
N SER A 252 11.08 -7.06 19.98
CA SER A 252 10.11 -8.12 20.25
C SER A 252 10.28 -9.31 19.28
N ASP A 253 10.06 -10.53 19.76
CA ASP A 253 9.89 -11.74 18.94
C ASP A 253 8.59 -11.73 18.14
N ASP A 254 7.57 -10.99 18.59
CA ASP A 254 6.38 -10.68 17.81
C ASP A 254 6.67 -9.58 16.78
N MET A 255 6.72 -9.95 15.49
CA MET A 255 6.96 -9.01 14.39
C MET A 255 5.82 -8.00 14.22
N LEU A 256 4.65 -8.23 14.80
CA LEU A 256 3.57 -7.25 14.79
C LEU A 256 3.88 -6.09 15.76
N SER A 257 4.48 -6.40 16.92
CA SER A 257 4.94 -5.40 17.90
C SER A 257 6.11 -4.56 17.36
N ASN A 258 6.84 -5.08 16.35
CA ASN A 258 7.90 -4.36 15.65
C ASN A 258 7.39 -3.41 14.54
N LEU A 259 6.06 -3.28 14.36
CA LEU A 259 5.46 -2.60 13.21
C LEU A 259 5.25 -1.09 13.44
N ASN A 260 4.90 -0.68 14.65
CA ASN A 260 4.60 0.71 15.00
C ASN A 260 5.20 1.13 16.35
N PRO A 261 6.28 1.91 16.29
CA PRO A 261 7.07 2.31 15.13
C PRO A 261 7.87 1.15 14.55
N PRO A 262 8.14 1.17 13.21
CA PRO A 262 8.88 0.08 12.56
C PRO A 262 10.31 0.00 13.06
N THR A 263 10.84 -1.23 13.15
CA THR A 263 12.17 -1.52 13.69
C THR A 263 13.04 -2.34 12.74
N VAL A 264 14.32 -2.43 13.03
CA VAL A 264 15.34 -3.14 12.22
C VAL A 264 14.94 -4.59 11.89
N PRO A 265 14.36 -5.42 12.78
CA PRO A 265 13.90 -6.76 12.42
C PRO A 265 13.02 -6.84 11.18
N LEU A 266 12.18 -5.83 10.91
CA LEU A 266 11.36 -5.80 9.70
C LEU A 266 12.18 -5.64 8.41
N MET A 267 13.35 -4.99 8.47
CA MET A 267 14.28 -4.90 7.32
C MET A 267 14.86 -6.28 7.02
N VAL A 268 15.29 -7.00 8.06
CA VAL A 268 15.84 -8.36 7.96
C VAL A 268 14.77 -9.33 7.43
N LEU A 269 13.53 -9.22 7.94
CA LEU A 269 12.40 -10.00 7.44
C LEU A 269 12.10 -9.68 5.97
N GLY A 270 12.19 -8.42 5.56
CA GLY A 270 12.03 -8.01 4.17
C GLY A 270 13.07 -8.64 3.22
N VAL A 271 14.33 -8.76 3.67
CA VAL A 271 15.38 -9.48 2.93
C VAL A 271 15.04 -10.97 2.80
N ALA A 272 14.60 -11.62 3.89
CA ALA A 272 14.19 -13.02 3.85
C ALA A 272 13.02 -13.22 2.86
N GLN A 273 11.98 -12.41 2.98
CA GLN A 273 10.76 -12.52 2.17
C GLN A 273 11.01 -12.30 0.68
N ILE A 274 11.85 -11.35 0.28
CA ILE A 274 12.17 -11.14 -1.15
C ILE A 274 12.99 -12.32 -1.71
N CYS A 275 13.88 -12.91 -0.93
CA CYS A 275 14.61 -14.10 -1.33
C CYS A 275 13.66 -15.30 -1.50
N VAL A 276 12.73 -15.51 -0.56
CA VAL A 276 11.70 -16.56 -0.65
C VAL A 276 10.80 -16.33 -1.88
N LEU A 277 10.30 -15.12 -2.10
CA LEU A 277 9.52 -14.78 -3.29
C LEU A 277 10.28 -15.12 -4.58
N SER A 278 11.57 -14.77 -4.62
CA SER A 278 12.43 -15.01 -5.80
C SER A 278 12.67 -16.52 -6.03
N LEU A 279 12.81 -17.31 -4.97
CA LEU A 279 12.92 -18.77 -5.05
C LEU A 279 11.64 -19.42 -5.55
N LEU A 280 10.49 -18.93 -5.08
CA LEU A 280 9.17 -19.42 -5.46
C LEU A 280 8.71 -18.91 -6.83
N HIS A 281 9.36 -17.89 -7.40
CA HIS A 281 8.93 -17.25 -8.65
C HIS A 281 8.61 -18.23 -9.79
N PRO A 282 9.39 -19.29 -10.09
CA PRO A 282 9.06 -20.22 -11.17
C PRO A 282 7.77 -21.01 -10.91
N ALA A 283 7.53 -21.43 -9.66
CA ALA A 283 6.30 -22.16 -9.29
C ALA A 283 5.09 -21.22 -9.36
N LEU A 284 5.21 -20.00 -8.82
CA LEU A 284 4.16 -18.98 -8.88
C LEU A 284 3.87 -18.52 -10.32
N SER A 285 4.87 -18.47 -11.19
CA SER A 285 4.70 -18.17 -12.61
C SER A 285 3.88 -19.26 -13.32
N ARG A 286 4.10 -20.54 -12.96
CA ARG A 286 3.28 -21.67 -13.48
C ARG A 286 1.83 -21.53 -13.02
N LEU A 287 1.59 -21.21 -11.74
CA LEU A 287 0.25 -20.95 -11.23
C LEU A 287 -0.41 -19.81 -12.03
N MET A 288 0.31 -18.71 -12.26
CA MET A 288 -0.18 -17.55 -13.01
C MET A 288 -0.30 -17.79 -14.53
N SER A 289 0.13 -18.93 -15.06
CA SER A 289 -0.19 -19.33 -16.43
C SER A 289 -1.63 -19.77 -16.59
N THR A 290 -2.32 -20.17 -15.51
CA THR A 290 -3.71 -20.61 -15.53
C THR A 290 -4.69 -19.42 -15.68
N PRO A 291 -5.74 -19.54 -16.52
CA PRO A 291 -6.74 -18.47 -16.67
C PRO A 291 -7.47 -18.14 -15.37
N ALA A 292 -7.78 -19.15 -14.56
CA ALA A 292 -8.49 -18.98 -13.28
C ALA A 292 -7.67 -18.14 -12.29
N ALA A 293 -6.38 -18.45 -12.08
CA ALA A 293 -5.51 -17.66 -11.19
C ALA A 293 -5.40 -16.21 -11.66
N ARG A 294 -5.24 -15.98 -12.97
CA ARG A 294 -5.22 -14.63 -13.54
C ARG A 294 -6.52 -13.88 -13.31
N ALA A 295 -7.66 -14.51 -13.53
CA ALA A 295 -8.97 -13.90 -13.32
C ALA A 295 -9.15 -13.46 -11.86
N VAL A 296 -8.84 -14.33 -10.90
CA VAL A 296 -8.91 -14.02 -9.46
C VAL A 296 -7.96 -12.87 -9.09
N VAL A 297 -6.69 -12.96 -9.51
CA VAL A 297 -5.69 -11.93 -9.19
C VAL A 297 -6.06 -10.58 -9.80
N PHE A 298 -6.58 -10.52 -11.01
CA PHE A 298 -7.02 -9.26 -11.61
C PHE A 298 -8.30 -8.72 -10.98
N ALA A 299 -9.25 -9.57 -10.64
CA ALA A 299 -10.50 -9.18 -9.98
C ALA A 299 -10.23 -8.54 -8.61
N ILE A 300 -9.43 -9.19 -7.77
CA ILE A 300 -9.10 -8.71 -6.42
C ILE A 300 -8.07 -7.58 -6.50
N GLY A 301 -7.02 -7.75 -7.31
CA GLY A 301 -5.93 -6.79 -7.42
C GLY A 301 -6.35 -5.40 -7.91
N SER A 302 -7.40 -5.32 -8.74
CA SER A 302 -7.98 -4.05 -9.18
C SER A 302 -8.71 -3.31 -8.06
N ARG A 303 -9.08 -4.02 -6.98
CA ARG A 303 -9.86 -3.50 -5.82
C ARG A 303 -9.05 -3.47 -4.53
N GLY A 304 -7.76 -3.78 -4.60
CA GLY A 304 -6.92 -3.99 -3.42
C GLY A 304 -6.92 -2.82 -2.44
N MET A 305 -6.95 -1.57 -2.91
CA MET A 305 -7.00 -0.40 -2.04
C MET A 305 -8.34 -0.29 -1.31
N THR A 306 -9.47 -0.50 -2.00
CA THR A 306 -10.78 -0.49 -1.36
C THR A 306 -10.91 -1.62 -0.35
N ILE A 307 -10.51 -2.86 -0.71
CA ILE A 307 -10.52 -3.99 0.22
C ILE A 307 -9.71 -3.64 1.47
N TYR A 308 -8.50 -3.09 1.29
CA TYR A 308 -7.64 -2.71 2.40
C TYR A 308 -8.26 -1.63 3.31
N LEU A 309 -8.90 -0.62 2.74
CA LEU A 309 -9.45 0.49 3.53
C LEU A 309 -10.77 0.13 4.22
N TRP A 310 -11.58 -0.75 3.62
CA TRP A 310 -12.93 -1.00 4.10
C TRP A 310 -13.08 -2.28 4.93
N HIS A 311 -12.07 -3.18 4.96
CA HIS A 311 -12.25 -4.47 5.63
C HIS A 311 -12.57 -4.35 7.13
N LEU A 312 -11.87 -3.49 7.88
CA LEU A 312 -12.16 -3.29 9.30
C LEU A 312 -13.47 -2.52 9.57
N PRO A 313 -13.76 -1.40 8.88
CA PRO A 313 -15.08 -0.80 8.97
C PRO A 313 -16.24 -1.80 8.71
N LEU A 314 -16.10 -2.65 7.68
CA LEU A 314 -17.10 -3.66 7.36
C LEU A 314 -17.17 -4.78 8.38
N LEU A 315 -16.02 -5.26 8.89
CA LEU A 315 -15.95 -6.28 9.92
C LEU A 315 -16.62 -5.80 11.21
N ILE A 316 -16.35 -4.57 11.64
CA ILE A 316 -16.93 -3.98 12.84
C ILE A 316 -18.42 -3.71 12.65
N ALA A 317 -18.83 -3.21 11.49
CA ALA A 317 -20.25 -3.05 11.17
C ALA A 317 -20.99 -4.40 11.19
N LEU A 318 -20.38 -5.48 10.68
CA LEU A 318 -20.93 -6.82 10.74
C LEU A 318 -21.16 -7.28 12.19
N PHE A 319 -20.17 -7.13 13.06
CA PHE A 319 -20.30 -7.48 14.47
C PHE A 319 -21.32 -6.59 15.20
N GLY A 320 -21.35 -5.30 14.89
CA GLY A 320 -22.36 -4.38 15.43
C GLY A 320 -23.79 -4.81 15.04
N ILE A 321 -24.01 -5.19 13.79
CA ILE A 321 -25.31 -5.72 13.34
C ILE A 321 -25.66 -7.01 14.07
N LEU A 322 -24.71 -7.96 14.19
CA LEU A 322 -24.94 -9.23 14.89
C LEU A 322 -25.31 -9.00 16.36
N LEU A 323 -24.69 -8.03 17.05
CA LEU A 323 -25.03 -7.64 18.42
C LEU A 323 -26.46 -7.09 18.51
N VAL A 324 -26.84 -6.18 17.59
CA VAL A 324 -28.17 -5.54 17.62
C VAL A 324 -29.30 -6.54 17.33
N VAL A 325 -29.09 -7.47 16.37
CA VAL A 325 -30.14 -8.45 16.00
C VAL A 325 -30.12 -9.72 16.86
N GLY A 326 -29.22 -9.79 17.88
CA GLY A 326 -29.05 -10.98 18.71
C GLY A 326 -28.54 -12.20 17.92
N GLY A 327 -27.71 -11.97 16.89
CA GLY A 327 -27.14 -13.02 16.05
C GLY A 327 -26.09 -13.86 16.80
N PRO A 328 -25.69 -15.02 16.21
CA PRO A 328 -24.76 -15.93 16.87
C PRO A 328 -23.35 -15.33 16.96
N LEU A 329 -22.87 -15.17 18.18
CA LEU A 329 -21.49 -14.72 18.51
C LEU A 329 -20.81 -15.84 19.32
N PRO A 330 -20.13 -16.81 18.67
CA PRO A 330 -19.39 -17.85 19.39
C PRO A 330 -18.33 -17.22 20.28
N GLN A 331 -18.16 -17.81 21.48
CA GLN A 331 -17.14 -17.36 22.43
C GLN A 331 -15.75 -17.41 21.79
N PRO A 332 -14.98 -16.32 21.85
CA PRO A 332 -13.63 -16.21 21.31
C PRO A 332 -12.74 -17.36 21.77
N SER A 333 -11.78 -17.75 20.93
CA SER A 333 -10.83 -18.84 21.13
C SER A 333 -11.43 -20.27 21.19
N THR A 334 -12.77 -20.43 21.08
CA THR A 334 -13.41 -21.76 20.96
C THR A 334 -13.29 -22.31 19.54
N ALA A 335 -13.43 -23.64 19.39
CA ALA A 335 -13.45 -24.29 18.07
C ALA A 335 -14.55 -23.69 17.16
N ALA A 336 -15.74 -23.44 17.71
CA ALA A 336 -16.85 -22.82 16.99
C ALA A 336 -16.46 -21.42 16.47
N TRP A 337 -15.76 -20.64 17.29
CA TRP A 337 -15.27 -19.32 16.88
C TRP A 337 -14.27 -19.42 15.72
N TRP A 338 -13.28 -20.31 15.78
CA TRP A 338 -12.30 -20.50 14.71
C TRP A 338 -12.94 -20.91 13.39
N TRP A 339 -13.92 -21.80 13.40
CA TRP A 339 -14.64 -22.22 12.19
C TRP A 339 -15.44 -21.10 11.53
N THR A 340 -15.88 -20.09 12.31
CA THR A 340 -16.58 -18.93 11.72
C THR A 340 -15.65 -17.93 11.02
N ARG A 341 -14.34 -18.01 11.24
CA ARG A 341 -13.39 -17.01 10.67
C ARG A 341 -13.31 -17.07 9.16
N LEU A 342 -13.31 -18.27 8.58
CA LEU A 342 -13.24 -18.41 7.11
C LEU A 342 -14.49 -17.83 6.41
N PRO A 343 -15.75 -18.17 6.79
CA PRO A 343 -16.92 -17.54 6.19
C PRO A 343 -17.00 -16.04 6.46
N ILE A 344 -16.61 -15.54 7.64
CA ILE A 344 -16.56 -14.10 7.92
C ILE A 344 -15.52 -13.41 7.01
N TRP A 345 -14.33 -13.99 6.85
CA TRP A 345 -13.32 -13.47 5.93
C TRP A 345 -13.84 -13.39 4.49
N ALA A 346 -14.47 -14.45 3.99
CA ALA A 346 -15.04 -14.47 2.65
C ALA A 346 -16.17 -13.42 2.49
N LEU A 347 -17.02 -13.27 3.51
CA LEU A 347 -18.09 -12.27 3.53
C LEU A 347 -17.53 -10.85 3.51
N VAL A 348 -16.52 -10.54 4.35
CA VAL A 348 -15.88 -9.21 4.38
C VAL A 348 -15.23 -8.88 3.04
N ILE A 349 -14.54 -9.83 2.40
CA ILE A 349 -13.99 -9.63 1.05
C ILE A 349 -15.11 -9.37 0.03
N GLY A 350 -16.19 -10.16 0.07
CA GLY A 350 -17.35 -9.97 -0.81
C GLY A 350 -17.98 -8.59 -0.63
N LEU A 351 -18.22 -8.16 0.61
CA LEU A 351 -18.76 -6.84 0.93
C LEU A 351 -17.81 -5.72 0.46
N ALA A 352 -16.50 -5.87 0.68
CA ALA A 352 -15.51 -4.89 0.20
C ALA A 352 -15.48 -4.81 -1.33
N CYS A 353 -15.67 -5.94 -2.03
CA CYS A 353 -15.83 -5.94 -3.48
C CYS A 353 -17.11 -5.20 -3.92
N LEU A 354 -18.22 -5.36 -3.21
CA LEU A 354 -19.46 -4.60 -3.47
C LEU A 354 -19.25 -3.10 -3.22
N VAL A 355 -18.63 -2.71 -2.11
CA VAL A 355 -18.28 -1.31 -1.84
C VAL A 355 -17.38 -0.76 -2.96
N SER A 356 -16.47 -1.56 -3.51
CA SER A 356 -15.61 -1.12 -4.62
C SER A 356 -16.39 -0.77 -5.88
N LEU A 357 -17.55 -1.39 -6.13
CA LEU A 357 -18.40 -1.03 -7.26
C LEU A 357 -19.01 0.36 -7.06
N ALA A 358 -19.47 0.67 -5.85
CA ALA A 358 -20.00 2.00 -5.50
C ALA A 358 -18.90 3.08 -5.49
N THR A 359 -17.69 2.73 -5.08
CA THR A 359 -16.54 3.65 -4.94
C THR A 359 -15.62 3.66 -6.15
N ALA A 360 -15.93 2.93 -7.22
CA ALA A 360 -15.07 2.79 -8.42
C ALA A 360 -14.62 4.12 -9.02
N ARG A 361 -15.44 5.20 -8.89
CA ARG A 361 -15.07 6.55 -9.34
C ARG A 361 -13.85 7.13 -8.63
N PHE A 362 -13.60 6.75 -7.37
CA PHE A 362 -12.45 7.23 -6.59
C PHE A 362 -11.15 6.48 -6.94
N GLU A 363 -11.26 5.25 -7.46
CA GLU A 363 -10.12 4.43 -7.86
C GLU A 363 -9.65 4.69 -9.29
N ARG A 364 -10.44 5.44 -10.08
CA ARG A 364 -10.08 5.75 -11.47
C ARG A 364 -8.72 6.48 -11.53
N PRO A 365 -7.85 6.10 -12.48
CA PRO A 365 -6.59 6.80 -12.66
C PRO A 365 -6.83 8.31 -12.81
N PRO A 366 -5.97 9.16 -12.22
CA PRO A 366 -6.05 10.59 -12.45
C PRO A 366 -5.96 10.87 -13.95
N ARG A 367 -6.82 11.75 -14.47
CA ARG A 367 -6.74 12.20 -15.86
C ARG A 367 -5.38 12.83 -16.12
N ALA A 368 -4.78 12.51 -17.27
CA ALA A 368 -3.60 13.23 -17.75
C ALA A 368 -3.92 14.74 -17.84
N LEU A 369 -2.94 15.56 -17.54
CA LEU A 369 -3.10 17.01 -17.74
C LEU A 369 -3.20 17.27 -19.25
N PRO A 370 -4.07 18.18 -19.70
CA PRO A 370 -4.11 18.62 -21.10
C PRO A 370 -2.75 19.14 -21.54
N GLU A 371 -2.40 18.92 -22.82
CA GLU A 371 -1.20 19.47 -23.42
C GLU A 371 -1.16 21.00 -23.23
N GLY A 372 0.01 21.56 -22.92
CA GLY A 372 0.20 22.98 -22.66
C GLY A 372 -0.11 23.46 -21.23
N ARG A 373 -0.54 22.57 -20.31
CA ARG A 373 -0.66 22.96 -18.90
C ARG A 373 0.61 22.67 -18.11
N ARG A 374 1.09 23.69 -17.38
CA ARG A 374 2.30 23.60 -16.57
C ARG A 374 2.12 22.75 -15.33
N ARG A 375 3.23 22.15 -14.97
CA ARG A 375 3.59 21.36 -13.79
C ARG A 375 3.03 21.97 -12.51
N ALA A 376 2.49 21.14 -11.64
CA ALA A 376 2.13 21.57 -10.30
C ALA A 376 3.39 22.12 -9.60
N SER A 377 3.25 23.26 -8.94
CA SER A 377 4.35 23.80 -8.12
C SER A 377 4.74 22.81 -7.05
N TRP A 378 6.02 22.62 -6.81
CA TRP A 378 6.54 21.75 -5.75
C TRP A 378 5.97 22.08 -4.36
N TRP A 379 5.71 23.37 -4.11
CA TRP A 379 5.07 23.82 -2.87
C TRP A 379 3.63 23.28 -2.75
N LEU A 380 2.86 23.28 -3.83
CA LEU A 380 1.51 22.72 -3.83
C LEU A 380 1.53 21.19 -3.66
N ILE A 381 2.52 20.51 -4.27
CA ILE A 381 2.70 19.07 -4.09
C ILE A 381 3.11 18.76 -2.65
N GLY A 382 4.04 19.56 -2.08
CA GLY A 382 4.46 19.42 -0.68
C GLY A 382 3.31 19.65 0.29
N ALA A 383 2.55 20.74 0.14
CA ALA A 383 1.38 21.01 0.95
C ALA A 383 0.32 19.89 0.84
N ALA A 384 0.05 19.44 -0.39
CA ALA A 384 -0.88 18.33 -0.62
C ALA A 384 -0.37 16.99 -0.03
N ALA A 385 0.95 16.75 -0.02
CA ALA A 385 1.54 15.59 0.63
C ALA A 385 1.33 15.63 2.15
N VAL A 386 1.55 16.79 2.78
CA VAL A 386 1.28 16.96 4.22
C VAL A 386 -0.19 16.73 4.53
N LEU A 387 -1.11 17.31 3.75
CA LEU A 387 -2.55 17.13 3.93
C LEU A 387 -3.03 15.70 3.65
N ALA A 388 -2.36 14.96 2.78
CA ALA A 388 -2.74 13.59 2.45
C ALA A 388 -2.15 12.55 3.41
N ILE A 389 -0.98 12.83 3.98
CA ILE A 389 -0.25 11.91 4.88
C ILE A 389 -0.52 12.22 6.35
N GLY A 390 -0.74 13.49 6.70
CA GLY A 390 -0.92 13.94 8.08
C GLY A 390 -2.06 13.22 8.79
N PRO A 391 -3.32 13.26 8.32
CA PRO A 391 -4.42 12.61 9.02
C PRO A 391 -4.23 11.10 9.25
N PRO A 392 -3.78 10.27 8.27
CA PRO A 392 -3.40 8.89 8.54
C PRO A 392 -2.27 8.74 9.57
N PHE A 393 -1.32 9.67 9.60
CA PHE A 393 -0.24 9.69 10.58
C PHE A 393 -0.77 10.02 11.99
N ASP A 394 -1.66 10.99 12.11
CA ASP A 394 -2.27 11.37 13.39
C ASP A 394 -3.10 10.22 13.95
N VAL A 395 -3.89 9.54 13.10
CA VAL A 395 -4.63 8.32 13.49
C VAL A 395 -3.69 7.20 13.96
N MET A 396 -2.54 7.03 13.30
CA MET A 396 -1.54 6.05 13.72
C MET A 396 -0.95 6.38 15.09
N HIS A 397 -0.73 7.66 15.38
CA HIS A 397 -0.02 8.13 16.59
C HIS A 397 -0.95 8.29 17.79
N GLU A 398 -2.11 8.89 17.59
CA GLU A 398 -3.06 9.26 18.64
C GLU A 398 -4.31 8.36 18.71
N GLY A 399 -4.49 7.49 17.70
CA GLY A 399 -5.71 6.72 17.51
C GLY A 399 -6.75 7.45 16.65
N LEU A 400 -7.80 6.73 16.26
CA LEU A 400 -8.92 7.30 15.54
C LEU A 400 -9.93 7.84 16.54
N ASP A 401 -10.23 9.11 16.47
CA ASP A 401 -11.32 9.78 17.17
C ASP A 401 -12.14 10.65 16.21
N LEU A 402 -13.17 11.32 16.69
CA LEU A 402 -14.01 12.18 15.87
C LEU A 402 -13.20 13.36 15.28
N ARG A 403 -12.28 13.93 16.04
CA ARG A 403 -11.41 15.04 15.59
C ARG A 403 -10.53 14.60 14.43
N ASN A 404 -9.82 13.48 14.58
CA ASN A 404 -8.92 12.94 13.56
C ASN A 404 -9.69 12.46 12.31
N ALA A 405 -10.90 11.92 12.50
CA ALA A 405 -11.78 11.55 11.39
C ALA A 405 -12.24 12.79 10.59
N ILE A 406 -12.66 13.87 11.27
CA ILE A 406 -13.02 15.13 10.62
C ILE A 406 -11.80 15.76 9.94
N ALA A 407 -10.63 15.77 10.60
CA ALA A 407 -9.40 16.27 9.99
C ALA A 407 -9.10 15.54 8.68
N GLY A 408 -9.21 14.21 8.65
CA GLY A 408 -9.05 13.42 7.41
C GLY A 408 -10.12 13.75 6.36
N ALA A 409 -11.38 13.88 6.78
CA ALA A 409 -12.50 14.20 5.88
C ALA A 409 -12.36 15.61 5.24
N VAL A 410 -11.61 16.52 5.85
CA VAL A 410 -11.34 17.88 5.33
C VAL A 410 -10.00 17.93 4.58
N CYS A 411 -8.93 17.43 5.19
CA CYS A 411 -7.57 17.56 4.62
C CYS A 411 -7.41 16.77 3.31
N LEU A 412 -7.99 15.56 3.20
CA LEU A 412 -7.85 14.75 1.99
C LEU A 412 -8.54 15.37 0.77
N PRO A 413 -9.80 15.84 0.83
CA PRO A 413 -10.39 16.62 -0.27
C PRO A 413 -9.61 17.90 -0.59
N LEU A 414 -9.07 18.61 0.40
CA LEU A 414 -8.24 19.80 0.18
C LEU A 414 -6.95 19.43 -0.55
N ALA A 415 -6.30 18.33 -0.18
CA ALA A 415 -5.14 17.81 -0.91
C ALA A 415 -5.49 17.49 -2.37
N ILE A 416 -6.61 16.85 -2.62
CA ILE A 416 -7.10 16.53 -3.97
C ILE A 416 -7.33 17.83 -4.77
N TRP A 417 -7.94 18.83 -4.15
CA TRP A 417 -8.18 20.13 -4.78
C TRP A 417 -6.89 20.88 -5.12
N LEU A 418 -5.91 20.91 -4.21
CA LEU A 418 -4.58 21.50 -4.46
C LEU A 418 -3.88 20.80 -5.63
N LEU A 419 -3.91 19.46 -5.66
CA LEU A 419 -3.33 18.66 -6.74
C LEU A 419 -4.09 18.81 -8.07
N GLY A 420 -5.35 19.26 -8.04
CA GLY A 420 -6.14 19.61 -9.22
C GLY A 420 -5.74 20.95 -9.85
N ARG A 421 -5.09 21.86 -9.09
CA ARG A 421 -4.66 23.15 -9.57
C ARG A 421 -3.43 22.99 -10.47
N SER A 422 -3.62 23.18 -11.78
CA SER A 422 -2.55 23.28 -12.77
C SER A 422 -2.43 24.73 -13.21
N ARG A 423 -1.20 25.26 -13.32
CA ARG A 423 -0.98 26.59 -13.91
C ARG A 423 -1.03 26.50 -15.43
N PRO A 424 -1.57 27.53 -16.17
CA PRO A 424 -1.40 27.60 -17.61
C PRO A 424 0.09 27.60 -17.95
N GLY A 425 0.53 26.77 -18.91
CA GLY A 425 1.89 26.79 -19.43
C GLY A 425 2.12 28.09 -20.19
N VAL A 426 3.30 28.68 -20.08
CA VAL A 426 3.74 29.64 -21.09
C VAL A 426 3.95 28.83 -22.38
N PRO A 427 3.37 29.23 -23.51
CA PRO A 427 3.68 28.57 -24.78
C PRO A 427 5.21 28.54 -24.95
N THR A 428 5.80 27.35 -25.11
CA THR A 428 7.13 27.28 -25.67
C THR A 428 6.97 27.84 -27.07
N LEU A 429 7.56 29.02 -27.31
CA LEU A 429 7.77 29.49 -28.66
C LEU A 429 8.54 28.37 -29.37
N GLU A 430 7.88 27.64 -30.28
CA GLU A 430 8.60 26.80 -31.21
C GLU A 430 9.69 27.70 -31.84
N PRO A 431 10.96 27.23 -31.89
CA PRO A 431 11.95 27.95 -32.66
C PRO A 431 11.37 28.07 -34.06
N ALA A 432 11.23 29.33 -34.52
CA ALA A 432 10.70 29.65 -35.83
C ALA A 432 11.36 28.68 -36.84
N ALA A 433 10.55 27.92 -37.55
CA ALA A 433 11.01 27.05 -38.61
C ALA A 433 11.83 27.96 -39.55
N THR A 434 13.13 27.75 -39.55
CA THR A 434 14.01 28.37 -40.56
C THR A 434 13.53 27.90 -41.89
N THR A 435 12.84 28.78 -42.60
CA THR A 435 12.45 28.57 -44.00
C THR A 435 13.74 28.19 -44.78
N PRO A 436 13.81 27.08 -45.48
CA PRO A 436 14.96 26.81 -46.33
C PRO A 436 15.02 27.89 -47.39
N GLY A 437 16.10 28.65 -47.33
CA GLY A 437 16.37 29.73 -48.25
C GLY A 437 16.23 29.30 -49.70
N GLY A 438 15.56 30.14 -50.46
CA GLY A 438 15.33 29.95 -51.88
C GLY A 438 16.63 29.61 -52.61
N GLY A 439 16.62 28.52 -53.32
CA GLY A 439 17.67 28.08 -54.20
C GLY A 439 17.89 29.11 -55.30
N PHE A 440 19.13 29.56 -55.45
CA PHE A 440 19.60 30.28 -56.62
C PHE A 440 19.41 29.40 -57.84
N ALA A 441 18.54 29.84 -58.77
CA ALA A 441 18.49 29.34 -60.14
C ALA A 441 19.77 29.76 -60.83
N ARG A 442 20.66 28.88 -61.17
CA ARG A 442 21.72 29.04 -62.17
C ARG A 442 21.10 28.92 -63.53
N ALA A 443 21.03 30.01 -64.22
CA ALA A 443 20.97 30.02 -65.67
C ALA A 443 22.37 29.71 -66.21
N ASP A 444 22.50 28.64 -66.97
CA ASP A 444 23.57 28.39 -67.94
C ASP A 444 22.94 27.59 -69.11
N GLU A 445 22.43 28.39 -70.05
CA GLU A 445 22.25 27.94 -71.43
C GLU A 445 23.18 28.71 -72.32
N ALA A 446 23.73 28.02 -73.21
CA ALA A 446 24.45 28.39 -74.47
C ALA A 446 25.97 28.33 -74.36
N ARG A 447 26.52 27.23 -74.89
CA ARG A 447 27.36 27.25 -76.14
C ARG A 447 27.86 25.85 -76.47
N GLU A 448 27.52 25.54 -77.71
CA GLU A 448 28.31 24.86 -78.78
C GLU A 448 28.65 23.33 -78.66
N GLY A 449 28.20 22.64 -79.75
CA GLY A 449 28.82 21.44 -80.26
C GLY A 449 27.84 20.51 -80.88
#